data_e4d65640b4e8795ab027aeb6bc0b1741
#
_entry.id   e4d65640b4e8795ab027aeb6bc0b1741
#
_cell.length_a   1.000
_cell.length_b   1.000
_cell.length_c   1.000
_cell.angle_alpha   90.00
_cell.angle_beta   90.00
_cell.angle_gamma   90.00
#
_symmetry.space_group_name_H-M   'P 1'
#
loop_
_entity.id
_entity.type
_entity.pdbx_description
1 polymer ?
#
loop_
_entity_poly.entity_id
_entity_poly.type
_entity_poly.pdbx_seq_one_letter_code
_entity_poly.pdbx_strand_id
1 'polypeptide(L)'
;MKQVIPSMLISVLILSCNSSTTTPTNNETPLQGTWQLISGTLIEKGDTTVTDYTKDREMIKIINADHFAFLSHDLTKGKDSAMYTSGGGSYTLTGDKYTEHLDYCSDRQWEGNKFDFTVSIKNDILVQSGIEKVDSAGVDRLNIEKYKRVKK
;
A
#
# COMPACT_ATOMS: atom_id res chain seq x y z
N MET A 1 -41.17 -58.37 -54.68
CA MET A 1 -40.00 -58.29 -53.75
C MET A 1 -39.86 -56.84 -53.34
N LYS A 2 -40.28 -56.48 -52.10
CA LYS A 2 -40.19 -55.09 -51.55
C LYS A 2 -38.93 -55.02 -50.69
N GLN A 3 -37.99 -54.20 -51.07
CA GLN A 3 -36.79 -53.93 -50.26
C GLN A 3 -37.15 -52.82 -49.24
N VAL A 4 -36.91 -53.13 -47.99
CA VAL A 4 -37.04 -52.20 -46.85
C VAL A 4 -35.63 -51.68 -46.52
N ILE A 5 -35.44 -50.36 -46.65
CA ILE A 5 -34.21 -49.71 -46.33
C ILE A 5 -34.33 -49.23 -44.84
N PRO A 6 -33.45 -49.61 -43.91
CA PRO A 6 -33.50 -49.08 -42.57
C PRO A 6 -32.86 -47.68 -42.53
N SER A 7 -33.65 -46.72 -42.05
CA SER A 7 -33.22 -45.34 -41.77
C SER A 7 -32.35 -45.31 -40.52
N MET A 8 -31.08 -45.01 -40.70
CA MET A 8 -30.09 -44.87 -39.60
C MET A 8 -30.18 -43.45 -39.01
N LEU A 9 -30.74 -43.34 -37.83
CA LEU A 9 -30.84 -42.09 -37.09
C LEU A 9 -29.45 -41.78 -36.45
N ILE A 10 -28.76 -40.79 -36.99
CA ILE A 10 -27.49 -40.27 -36.41
C ILE A 10 -27.84 -39.26 -35.32
N SER A 11 -27.70 -39.66 -34.05
CA SER A 11 -27.84 -38.74 -32.90
C SER A 11 -26.51 -37.95 -32.76
N VAL A 12 -26.58 -36.65 -33.07
CA VAL A 12 -25.47 -35.71 -32.82
C VAL A 12 -25.52 -35.28 -31.35
N LEU A 13 -24.60 -35.82 -30.57
CA LEU A 13 -24.34 -35.35 -29.21
C LEU A 13 -23.57 -34.03 -29.25
N ILE A 14 -24.24 -32.91 -28.99
CA ILE A 14 -23.60 -31.60 -28.80
C ILE A 14 -22.99 -31.57 -27.39
N LEU A 15 -21.70 -31.77 -27.24
CA LEU A 15 -20.97 -31.48 -26.01
C LEU A 15 -20.88 -29.95 -25.86
N SER A 16 -21.75 -29.38 -25.02
CA SER A 16 -21.67 -28.01 -24.59
C SER A 16 -20.50 -27.89 -23.58
N CYS A 17 -19.34 -27.42 -24.05
CA CYS A 17 -18.27 -26.98 -23.17
C CYS A 17 -18.69 -25.72 -22.42
N ASN A 18 -19.11 -25.89 -21.17
CA ASN A 18 -19.36 -24.76 -20.27
C ASN A 18 -18.00 -24.22 -19.82
N SER A 19 -17.46 -23.25 -20.56
CA SER A 19 -16.26 -22.51 -20.15
C SER A 19 -16.63 -21.62 -18.97
N SER A 20 -16.37 -22.10 -17.75
CA SER A 20 -16.45 -21.28 -16.56
C SER A 20 -15.38 -20.18 -16.67
N THR A 21 -15.77 -19.00 -17.10
CA THR A 21 -14.97 -17.79 -17.01
C THR A 21 -14.81 -17.47 -15.52
N THR A 22 -13.73 -17.95 -14.90
CA THR A 22 -13.29 -17.46 -13.60
C THR A 22 -12.81 -16.02 -13.80
N THR A 23 -13.68 -15.06 -13.48
CA THR A 23 -13.26 -13.67 -13.30
C THR A 23 -12.17 -13.67 -12.24
N PRO A 24 -10.97 -13.13 -12.49
CA PRO A 24 -9.96 -13.00 -11.45
C PRO A 24 -10.56 -12.11 -10.35
N THR A 25 -10.83 -12.71 -9.20
CA THR A 25 -11.13 -11.95 -7.97
C THR A 25 -9.84 -11.22 -7.63
N ASN A 26 -9.86 -9.91 -7.82
CA ASN A 26 -8.77 -9.03 -7.41
C ASN A 26 -8.75 -9.07 -5.88
N ASN A 27 -7.90 -9.91 -5.28
CA ASN A 27 -7.73 -10.03 -3.83
C ASN A 27 -6.88 -8.87 -3.26
N GLU A 28 -6.96 -7.69 -3.90
CA GLU A 28 -6.30 -6.49 -3.39
C GLU A 28 -6.91 -6.11 -2.05
N THR A 29 -6.08 -5.98 -1.03
CA THR A 29 -6.54 -5.43 0.25
C THR A 29 -6.84 -3.94 0.08
N PRO A 30 -7.77 -3.36 0.85
CA PRO A 30 -8.02 -1.92 0.81
C PRO A 30 -6.76 -1.07 1.06
N LEU A 31 -5.71 -1.64 1.68
CA LEU A 31 -4.45 -0.97 1.95
C LEU A 31 -3.59 -0.80 0.69
N GLN A 32 -3.67 -1.73 -0.27
CA GLN A 32 -2.87 -1.66 -1.49
C GLN A 32 -3.21 -0.43 -2.33
N GLY A 33 -2.20 0.17 -2.93
CA GLY A 33 -2.32 1.34 -3.81
C GLY A 33 -1.26 2.39 -3.58
N THR A 34 -1.48 3.55 -4.17
CA THR A 34 -0.62 4.73 -3.97
C THR A 34 -1.36 5.74 -3.09
N TRP A 35 -0.67 6.22 -2.08
CA TRP A 35 -1.18 7.10 -1.05
C TRP A 35 -0.32 8.36 -0.97
N GLN A 36 -0.94 9.54 -1.04
CA GLN A 36 -0.28 10.82 -0.83
C GLN A 36 -0.40 11.22 0.63
N LEU A 37 0.71 11.45 1.32
CA LEU A 37 0.73 11.98 2.68
C LEU A 37 0.19 13.43 2.66
N ILE A 38 -0.81 13.71 3.50
CA ILE A 38 -1.41 15.04 3.60
C ILE A 38 -1.09 15.72 4.92
N SER A 39 -0.92 14.95 5.99
CA SER A 39 -0.44 15.49 7.27
C SER A 39 0.30 14.43 8.08
N GLY A 40 1.33 14.84 8.80
CA GLY A 40 2.04 14.06 9.80
C GLY A 40 1.98 14.74 11.16
N THR A 41 1.73 13.98 12.20
CA THR A 41 1.78 14.46 13.60
C THR A 41 2.81 13.63 14.35
N LEU A 42 3.78 14.30 14.94
CA LEU A 42 4.79 13.70 15.80
C LEU A 42 4.57 14.15 17.22
N ILE A 43 4.56 13.19 18.15
CA ILE A 43 4.49 13.48 19.59
C ILE A 43 5.71 12.87 20.25
N GLU A 44 6.61 13.73 20.69
CA GLU A 44 7.87 13.36 21.31
C GLU A 44 8.10 14.16 22.60
N LYS A 45 8.42 13.49 23.70
CA LYS A 45 8.71 14.12 25.02
C LYS A 45 7.61 15.09 25.51
N GLY A 46 6.37 14.86 25.08
CA GLY A 46 5.21 15.71 25.43
C GLY A 46 4.95 16.85 24.45
N ASP A 47 5.85 17.13 23.53
CA ASP A 47 5.67 18.12 22.48
C ASP A 47 4.97 17.52 21.27
N THR A 48 4.09 18.28 20.65
CA THR A 48 3.35 17.90 19.45
C THR A 48 3.73 18.79 18.26
N THR A 49 4.20 18.18 17.19
CA THR A 49 4.50 18.85 15.93
C THR A 49 3.57 18.32 14.83
N VAL A 50 2.86 19.22 14.16
CA VAL A 50 2.01 18.89 13.00
C VAL A 50 2.62 19.49 11.74
N THR A 51 2.84 18.65 10.73
CA THR A 51 3.37 19.06 9.43
C THR A 51 2.28 18.89 8.36
N ASP A 52 2.03 19.95 7.60
CA ASP A 52 1.19 19.94 6.40
C ASP A 52 2.04 19.52 5.20
N TYR A 53 1.74 18.35 4.63
CA TYR A 53 2.47 17.81 3.46
C TYR A 53 1.82 18.21 2.13
N THR A 54 0.84 19.09 2.13
CA THR A 54 0.23 19.64 0.91
C THR A 54 0.92 20.91 0.41
N LYS A 55 1.94 21.41 1.15
CA LYS A 55 2.70 22.62 0.89
C LYS A 55 4.20 22.32 0.95
N ASP A 56 4.97 22.97 0.12
CA ASP A 56 6.44 22.99 0.09
C ASP A 56 7.11 21.61 -0.11
N ARG A 57 6.38 20.51 0.11
CA ARG A 57 6.85 19.13 -0.06
C ARG A 57 5.74 18.20 -0.48
N GLU A 58 6.11 17.11 -1.08
CA GLU A 58 5.21 16.00 -1.41
C GLU A 58 5.82 14.69 -0.95
N MET A 59 4.99 13.80 -0.46
CA MET A 59 5.37 12.43 -0.12
C MET A 59 4.28 11.48 -0.59
N ILE A 60 4.70 10.42 -1.27
CA ILE A 60 3.84 9.29 -1.61
C ILE A 60 4.32 8.03 -0.92
N LYS A 61 3.38 7.15 -0.59
CA LYS A 61 3.62 5.77 -0.16
C LYS A 61 2.95 4.83 -1.15
N ILE A 62 3.71 3.90 -1.71
CA ILE A 62 3.24 2.87 -2.64
C ILE A 62 3.22 1.56 -1.87
N ILE A 63 2.09 0.89 -1.85
CA ILE A 63 1.88 -0.38 -1.14
C ILE A 63 1.38 -1.42 -2.15
N ASN A 64 2.12 -2.50 -2.33
CA ASN A 64 1.72 -3.66 -3.12
C ASN A 64 1.23 -4.81 -2.20
N ALA A 65 1.31 -6.07 -2.66
CA ALA A 65 0.82 -7.22 -1.90
C ALA A 65 1.63 -7.52 -0.62
N ASP A 66 2.92 -7.20 -0.59
CA ASP A 66 3.88 -7.62 0.44
C ASP A 66 4.96 -6.59 0.77
N HIS A 67 5.10 -5.53 -0.04
CA HIS A 67 6.09 -4.48 0.15
C HIS A 67 5.47 -3.10 0.13
N PHE A 68 6.19 -2.16 0.73
CA PHE A 68 5.91 -0.73 0.65
C PHE A 68 7.16 0.04 0.23
N ALA A 69 6.95 1.23 -0.33
CA ALA A 69 7.99 2.22 -0.54
C ALA A 69 7.41 3.62 -0.30
N PHE A 70 8.22 4.53 0.22
CA PHE A 70 7.88 5.94 0.29
C PHE A 70 8.94 6.79 -0.43
N LEU A 71 8.47 7.88 -1.01
CA LEU A 71 9.27 8.86 -1.72
C LEU A 71 8.80 10.25 -1.30
N SER A 72 9.72 11.09 -0.86
CA SER A 72 9.42 12.46 -0.45
C SER A 72 10.43 13.43 -1.05
N HIS A 73 9.95 14.57 -1.52
CA HIS A 73 10.82 15.64 -2.04
C HIS A 73 10.21 17.03 -1.77
N ASP A 74 11.08 18.05 -1.89
CA ASP A 74 10.62 19.43 -1.91
C ASP A 74 9.95 19.79 -3.23
N LEU A 75 8.99 20.73 -3.21
CA LEU A 75 8.30 21.21 -4.40
C LEU A 75 8.97 22.44 -5.03
N THR A 76 9.98 23.00 -4.36
CA THR A 76 10.73 24.19 -4.83
C THR A 76 11.87 23.82 -5.80
N LYS A 77 12.07 22.53 -6.08
CA LYS A 77 13.16 21.99 -6.92
C LYS A 77 14.53 22.39 -6.38
N GLY A 78 14.69 22.33 -5.06
CA GLY A 78 15.94 22.63 -4.37
C GLY A 78 16.32 24.11 -4.33
N LYS A 79 15.43 25.05 -4.67
CA LYS A 79 15.74 26.49 -4.68
C LYS A 79 16.12 27.03 -3.31
N ASP A 80 15.45 26.55 -2.26
CA ASP A 80 15.73 27.00 -0.88
C ASP A 80 16.57 25.96 -0.14
N SER A 81 16.14 24.70 -0.18
CA SER A 81 16.85 23.57 0.43
C SER A 81 16.42 22.31 -0.31
N ALA A 82 17.34 21.68 -1.03
CA ALA A 82 17.06 20.41 -1.68
C ALA A 82 16.76 19.33 -0.64
N MET A 83 15.58 18.73 -0.72
CA MET A 83 15.16 17.65 0.15
C MET A 83 14.69 16.45 -0.69
N TYR A 84 15.27 15.30 -0.42
CA TYR A 84 14.80 14.02 -0.92
C TYR A 84 14.97 12.96 0.17
N THR A 85 13.91 12.24 0.44
CA THR A 85 13.92 11.11 1.37
C THR A 85 13.16 9.95 0.75
N SER A 86 13.69 8.76 0.88
CA SER A 86 13.05 7.54 0.40
C SER A 86 13.36 6.37 1.32
N GLY A 87 12.48 5.39 1.29
CA GLY A 87 12.67 4.13 1.97
C GLY A 87 11.60 3.13 1.58
N GLY A 88 11.72 1.93 2.11
CA GLY A 88 10.78 0.86 1.86
C GLY A 88 11.27 -0.47 2.40
N GLY A 89 10.45 -1.48 2.20
CA GLY A 89 10.72 -2.83 2.65
C GLY A 89 9.47 -3.69 2.61
N SER A 90 9.49 -4.77 3.34
CA SER A 90 8.34 -5.66 3.44
C SER A 90 7.38 -5.23 4.54
N TYR A 91 6.14 -5.71 4.50
CA TYR A 91 5.18 -5.50 5.57
C TYR A 91 4.34 -6.74 5.84
N THR A 92 3.70 -6.77 7.01
CA THR A 92 2.63 -7.70 7.32
C THR A 92 1.39 -6.94 7.79
N LEU A 93 0.19 -7.46 7.45
CA LEU A 93 -1.09 -6.91 7.88
C LEU A 93 -1.94 -8.00 8.51
N THR A 94 -2.37 -7.80 9.76
CA THR A 94 -3.27 -8.69 10.47
C THR A 94 -4.36 -7.86 11.13
N GLY A 95 -5.57 -7.88 10.54
CA GLY A 95 -6.63 -6.97 10.94
C GLY A 95 -6.25 -5.52 10.65
N ASP A 96 -6.14 -4.70 11.68
CA ASP A 96 -5.69 -3.31 11.63
C ASP A 96 -4.21 -3.13 12.03
N LYS A 97 -3.55 -4.21 12.45
CA LYS A 97 -2.11 -4.19 12.79
C LYS A 97 -1.28 -4.29 11.52
N TYR A 98 -0.58 -3.21 11.19
CA TYR A 98 0.31 -3.05 10.06
C TYR A 98 1.75 -2.93 10.56
N THR A 99 2.59 -3.91 10.23
CA THR A 99 3.98 -3.94 10.67
C THR A 99 4.88 -3.74 9.47
N GLU A 100 5.68 -2.67 9.47
CA GLU A 100 6.70 -2.39 8.48
C GLU A 100 8.06 -2.95 8.91
N HIS A 101 8.77 -3.58 7.98
CA HIS A 101 10.19 -3.89 8.08
C HIS A 101 10.91 -2.98 7.11
N LEU A 102 11.66 -2.00 7.63
CA LEU A 102 12.32 -0.98 6.82
C LEU A 102 13.69 -1.48 6.37
N ASP A 103 13.73 -2.08 5.17
CA ASP A 103 14.93 -2.72 4.62
C ASP A 103 15.83 -1.72 3.88
N TYR A 104 15.24 -0.64 3.37
CA TYR A 104 15.90 0.40 2.59
C TYR A 104 15.51 1.78 3.11
N CYS A 105 16.48 2.65 3.38
CA CYS A 105 16.21 4.03 3.77
C CYS A 105 17.37 4.95 3.32
N SER A 106 17.04 6.14 2.83
CA SER A 106 18.04 7.17 2.53
C SER A 106 18.82 7.62 3.78
N ASP A 107 18.18 7.62 4.95
CA ASP A 107 18.84 7.71 6.25
C ASP A 107 19.15 6.29 6.76
N ARG A 108 20.38 5.87 6.57
CA ARG A 108 20.84 4.50 6.84
C ARG A 108 20.71 4.05 8.29
N GLN A 109 20.59 4.99 9.25
CA GLN A 109 20.38 4.65 10.66
C GLN A 109 19.00 4.03 10.94
N TRP A 110 18.04 4.23 10.02
CA TRP A 110 16.71 3.68 10.12
C TRP A 110 16.57 2.27 9.57
N GLU A 111 17.51 1.82 8.76
CA GLU A 111 17.43 0.49 8.13
C GLU A 111 17.51 -0.64 9.16
N GLY A 112 16.81 -1.74 8.86
CA GLY A 112 16.72 -2.92 9.71
C GLY A 112 15.75 -2.78 10.88
N ASN A 113 15.13 -1.61 11.06
CA ASN A 113 14.12 -1.42 12.11
C ASN A 113 12.76 -1.96 11.69
N LYS A 114 11.98 -2.28 12.71
CA LYS A 114 10.61 -2.76 12.58
C LYS A 114 9.68 -1.80 13.33
N PHE A 115 8.60 -1.40 12.67
CA PHE A 115 7.60 -0.49 13.23
C PHE A 115 6.22 -1.12 13.20
N ASP A 116 5.56 -1.15 14.34
CA ASP A 116 4.19 -1.62 14.48
C ASP A 116 3.23 -0.42 14.49
N PHE A 117 2.33 -0.39 13.52
CA PHE A 117 1.31 0.64 13.38
C PHE A 117 -0.09 0.04 13.46
N THR A 118 -1.04 0.85 13.88
CA THR A 118 -2.46 0.62 13.65
C THR A 118 -2.89 1.42 12.42
N VAL A 119 -3.63 0.78 11.49
CA VAL A 119 -4.12 1.42 10.28
C VAL A 119 -5.64 1.41 10.22
N SER A 120 -6.21 2.48 9.69
CA SER A 120 -7.64 2.55 9.36
C SER A 120 -7.84 3.23 8.01
N ILE A 121 -8.81 2.74 7.23
CA ILE A 121 -9.14 3.33 5.92
C ILE A 121 -10.63 3.67 5.90
N LYS A 122 -10.94 4.94 5.61
CA LYS A 122 -12.31 5.42 5.45
C LYS A 122 -12.35 6.51 4.38
N ASN A 123 -13.23 6.36 3.40
CA ASN A 123 -13.45 7.37 2.32
C ASN A 123 -12.15 7.76 1.59
N ASP A 124 -11.33 6.78 1.20
CA ASP A 124 -10.02 6.99 0.57
C ASP A 124 -9.00 7.77 1.43
N ILE A 125 -9.21 7.81 2.73
CA ILE A 125 -8.24 8.31 3.71
C ILE A 125 -7.71 7.13 4.51
N LEU A 126 -6.40 6.96 4.49
CA LEU A 126 -5.64 6.04 5.34
C LEU A 126 -5.05 6.84 6.51
N VAL A 127 -5.27 6.35 7.72
CA VAL A 127 -4.57 6.84 8.92
C VAL A 127 -3.70 5.69 9.42
N GLN A 128 -2.42 5.97 9.60
CA GLN A 128 -1.41 5.08 10.18
C GLN A 128 -0.89 5.72 11.46
N SER A 129 -0.84 4.97 12.56
CA SER A 129 -0.40 5.49 13.86
C SER A 129 0.39 4.43 14.63
N GLY A 130 1.56 4.79 15.15
CA GLY A 130 2.39 3.88 15.95
C GLY A 130 3.64 4.55 16.50
N ILE A 131 4.33 3.83 17.37
CA ILE A 131 5.60 4.29 17.93
C ILE A 131 6.73 4.00 16.94
N GLU A 132 7.49 5.04 16.65
CA GLU A 132 8.79 4.93 15.99
C GLU A 132 9.89 5.06 17.04
N LYS A 133 10.64 3.98 17.21
CA LYS A 133 11.80 3.96 18.10
C LYS A 133 13.03 3.48 17.35
N VAL A 134 14.02 4.35 17.25
CA VAL A 134 15.32 4.07 16.58
C VAL A 134 16.42 4.59 17.48
N ASP A 135 16.98 3.71 18.29
CA ASP A 135 17.98 4.08 19.31
C ASP A 135 19.23 4.70 18.68
N SER A 136 19.68 4.20 17.51
CA SER A 136 20.83 4.72 16.76
C SER A 136 20.64 6.16 16.25
N ALA A 137 19.38 6.58 16.02
CA ALA A 137 19.03 7.92 15.59
C ALA A 137 18.49 8.81 16.73
N GLY A 138 18.39 8.26 17.95
CA GLY A 138 17.86 8.98 19.11
C GLY A 138 16.36 9.29 19.00
N VAL A 139 15.61 8.49 18.24
CA VAL A 139 14.18 8.67 18.00
C VAL A 139 13.37 7.79 18.95
N ASP A 140 12.40 8.39 19.64
CA ASP A 140 11.37 7.69 20.41
C ASP A 140 10.12 8.58 20.44
N ARG A 141 9.16 8.32 19.51
CA ARG A 141 8.03 9.19 19.27
C ARG A 141 6.80 8.43 18.81
N LEU A 142 5.62 8.98 19.07
CA LEU A 142 4.40 8.57 18.39
C LEU A 142 4.34 9.30 17.04
N ASN A 143 4.21 8.55 15.97
CA ASN A 143 3.97 9.06 14.61
C ASN A 143 2.53 8.75 14.20
N ILE A 144 1.83 9.78 13.71
CA ILE A 144 0.48 9.67 13.15
C ILE A 144 0.51 10.29 11.76
N GLU A 145 0.28 9.48 10.77
CA GLU A 145 0.29 9.87 9.36
C GLU A 145 -1.10 9.74 8.76
N LYS A 146 -1.50 10.75 8.00
CA LYS A 146 -2.76 10.79 7.30
C LYS A 146 -2.52 10.91 5.80
N TYR A 147 -3.02 9.94 5.06
CA TYR A 147 -2.84 9.84 3.62
C TYR A 147 -4.16 9.92 2.89
N LYS A 148 -4.12 10.40 1.66
CA LYS A 148 -5.22 10.35 0.69
C LYS A 148 -4.85 9.41 -0.44
N ARG A 149 -5.78 8.56 -0.87
CA ARG A 149 -5.56 7.66 -2.01
C ARG A 149 -5.37 8.47 -3.30
N VAL A 150 -4.30 8.15 -4.03
CA VAL A 150 -4.09 8.67 -5.38
C VAL A 150 -4.97 7.88 -6.33
N LYS A 151 -5.89 8.58 -7.03
CA LYS A 151 -6.75 7.99 -8.06
C LYS A 151 -6.07 8.11 -9.42
N LYS A 152 -6.22 7.07 -10.23
CA LYS A 152 -5.82 7.09 -11.64
C LYS A 152 -6.76 7.96 -12.45
#